data_015b992c09545dbc84e16be8b542d829
#
_entry.id   015b992c09545dbc84e16be8b542d829
#
_cell.length_a   1.000
_cell.length_b   1.000
_cell.length_c   1.000
_cell.angle_alpha   90.00
_cell.angle_beta   90.00
_cell.angle_gamma   90.00
#
_symmetry.space_group_name_H-M   'P 1'
#
loop_
_entity.id
_entity.type
_entity.pdbx_description
1 polymer ?
#
loop_
_entity_poly.entity_id
_entity_poly.type
_entity_poly.pdbx_seq_one_letter_code
_entity_poly.pdbx_strand_id
1 'polypeptide(L)'
;MAFAVHHERVPASGVEHSAAIQLVRDEAAWPPSRGRLVCHAVLARENVLRVMEVRQRADGACVLVQVGMHHLFGQVTGLHAVRTLASQIDGRDRLLISFRDAKVSLMEWDDVYHDPTAISLHTFERAPPLAQGLPPTFVPHTMVDQASRCAALLLPHDTLAIVPLVQDVTELGADDPKDIPLLEQVPYMPSFILSFRDDIDEHIHNVRDCVFLPGFQNPTLAVLYESQLTWTGSLTQARRTMQVCFVTLDLTVTKYPVTVTSDALPYDALYLVACPESLGGVLVVTPSSLMHLDQTARMVGVSVNGWTDQTTPDIGLRRATELSADLDLQESVLVFTDAHRAPVSYTHLTLPTIAAECRSRWSPYH
;
A
#
# COMPACT_ATOMS: atom_id res chain seq x y z
N MET A 1 -0.80 19.30 -38.65
CA MET A 1 -1.93 18.75 -37.89
C MET A 1 -1.49 17.45 -37.27
N ALA A 2 -1.56 17.32 -35.97
CA ALA A 2 -1.29 16.06 -35.30
C ALA A 2 -2.63 15.32 -35.09
N PHE A 3 -2.67 14.05 -35.47
CA PHE A 3 -3.83 13.19 -35.26
C PHE A 3 -3.51 12.23 -34.13
N ALA A 4 -4.39 12.15 -33.14
CA ALA A 4 -4.35 11.13 -32.10
C ALA A 4 -5.43 10.09 -32.40
N VAL A 5 -5.06 8.80 -32.38
CA VAL A 5 -5.99 7.68 -32.49
C VAL A 5 -6.10 7.02 -31.16
N HIS A 6 -7.30 7.00 -30.58
CA HIS A 6 -7.63 6.27 -29.35
C HIS A 6 -8.30 4.95 -29.73
N HIS A 7 -7.79 3.85 -29.21
CA HIS A 7 -8.36 2.53 -29.37
C HIS A 7 -8.48 1.84 -28.01
N GLU A 8 -9.70 1.63 -27.56
CA GLU A 8 -9.99 0.89 -26.34
C GLU A 8 -10.02 -0.61 -26.65
N ARG A 9 -9.07 -1.35 -26.08
CA ARG A 9 -8.98 -2.82 -26.25
C ARG A 9 -9.79 -3.58 -25.23
N VAL A 10 -9.88 -3.05 -24.00
CA VAL A 10 -10.61 -3.63 -22.90
C VAL A 10 -11.43 -2.52 -22.24
N PRO A 11 -12.74 -2.70 -22.07
CA PRO A 11 -13.56 -1.71 -21.39
C PRO A 11 -13.11 -1.51 -19.93
N ALA A 12 -13.37 -0.34 -19.39
CA ALA A 12 -13.08 -0.03 -17.99
C ALA A 12 -13.79 -1.04 -17.06
N SER A 13 -13.02 -1.70 -16.19
CA SER A 13 -13.54 -2.71 -15.27
C SER A 13 -14.22 -2.12 -14.05
N GLY A 14 -13.89 -0.86 -13.69
CA GLY A 14 -14.30 -0.21 -12.45
C GLY A 14 -13.69 -0.84 -11.20
N VAL A 15 -12.63 -1.66 -11.34
CA VAL A 15 -11.90 -2.23 -10.20
C VAL A 15 -11.05 -1.14 -9.57
N GLU A 16 -11.25 -0.92 -8.28
CA GLU A 16 -10.51 0.08 -7.48
C GLU A 16 -9.37 -0.56 -6.72
N HIS A 17 -9.59 -1.76 -6.16
CA HIS A 17 -8.60 -2.49 -5.40
C HIS A 17 -8.51 -3.94 -5.86
N SER A 18 -7.32 -4.52 -5.78
CA SER A 18 -7.08 -5.93 -6.10
C SER A 18 -6.02 -6.52 -5.20
N ALA A 19 -6.19 -7.81 -4.86
CA ALA A 19 -5.20 -8.57 -4.12
C ALA A 19 -5.06 -9.97 -4.72
N ALA A 20 -3.81 -10.43 -4.82
CA ALA A 20 -3.51 -11.83 -5.10
C ALA A 20 -3.42 -12.57 -3.76
N ILE A 21 -4.16 -13.67 -3.62
CA ILE A 21 -4.34 -14.35 -2.35
C ILE A 21 -4.49 -15.86 -2.57
N GLN A 22 -4.08 -16.66 -1.60
CA GLN A 22 -4.30 -18.11 -1.59
C GLN A 22 -5.45 -18.46 -0.64
N LEU A 23 -6.69 -18.52 -1.14
CA LEU A 23 -7.88 -18.80 -0.32
C LEU A 23 -8.10 -20.30 -0.09
N VAL A 24 -7.81 -21.12 -1.10
CA VAL A 24 -8.04 -22.57 -1.06
C VAL A 24 -6.81 -23.28 -1.57
N ARG A 25 -6.47 -24.44 -1.00
CA ARG A 25 -5.47 -25.37 -1.57
C ARG A 25 -6.15 -26.26 -2.60
N ASP A 26 -5.63 -26.22 -3.83
CA ASP A 26 -6.12 -27.08 -4.90
C ASP A 26 -5.44 -28.45 -4.84
N GLU A 27 -5.95 -29.37 -4.09
CA GLU A 27 -5.36 -30.72 -4.11
C GLU A 27 -6.25 -31.81 -4.68
N ALA A 28 -7.55 -31.66 -4.87
CA ALA A 28 -8.34 -32.80 -5.35
C ALA A 28 -9.72 -32.51 -5.95
N ALA A 29 -10.23 -31.30 -5.94
CA ALA A 29 -11.67 -31.07 -6.12
C ALA A 29 -12.12 -30.65 -7.54
N TRP A 30 -11.18 -30.42 -8.49
CA TRP A 30 -11.54 -29.86 -9.80
C TRP A 30 -11.14 -30.77 -10.96
N PRO A 31 -12.01 -30.95 -11.96
CA PRO A 31 -11.66 -31.76 -13.11
C PRO A 31 -10.44 -31.17 -13.85
N PRO A 32 -9.51 -32.02 -14.33
CA PRO A 32 -8.26 -31.58 -14.96
C PRO A 32 -8.45 -30.71 -16.22
N SER A 33 -9.66 -30.63 -16.73
CA SER A 33 -10.03 -29.78 -17.87
C SER A 33 -9.96 -28.26 -17.59
N ARG A 34 -9.93 -27.83 -16.31
CA ARG A 34 -9.91 -26.42 -15.93
C ARG A 34 -8.52 -25.82 -15.73
N GLY A 35 -7.48 -26.62 -15.74
CA GLY A 35 -6.10 -26.19 -15.51
C GLY A 35 -5.72 -26.14 -14.02
N ARG A 36 -4.42 -25.86 -13.74
CA ARG A 36 -3.86 -25.78 -12.39
C ARG A 36 -4.23 -24.43 -11.76
N LEU A 37 -4.73 -24.43 -10.53
CA LEU A 37 -4.91 -23.21 -9.73
C LEU A 37 -3.52 -22.62 -9.39
N VAL A 38 -3.33 -21.35 -9.70
CA VAL A 38 -2.10 -20.61 -9.37
C VAL A 38 -2.33 -19.80 -8.10
N CYS A 39 -3.38 -19.01 -8.08
CA CYS A 39 -3.80 -18.20 -6.93
C CYS A 39 -5.25 -17.75 -7.15
N HIS A 40 -5.78 -17.02 -6.18
CA HIS A 40 -7.02 -16.28 -6.32
C HIS A 40 -6.70 -14.79 -6.52
N ALA A 41 -7.50 -14.13 -7.35
CA ALA A 41 -7.51 -12.68 -7.48
C ALA A 41 -8.81 -12.16 -6.89
N VAL A 42 -8.70 -11.40 -5.82
CA VAL A 42 -9.86 -10.73 -5.21
C VAL A 42 -9.88 -9.30 -5.72
N LEU A 43 -11.00 -8.88 -6.27
CA LEU A 43 -11.21 -7.59 -6.90
C LEU A 43 -12.33 -6.86 -6.18
N ALA A 44 -12.09 -5.62 -5.78
CA ALA A 44 -13.10 -4.77 -5.17
C ALA A 44 -13.47 -3.60 -6.07
N ARG A 45 -14.78 -3.34 -6.12
CA ARG A 45 -15.38 -2.16 -6.74
C ARG A 45 -16.41 -1.61 -5.78
N GLU A 46 -16.18 -0.42 -5.24
CA GLU A 46 -17.07 0.17 -4.24
C GLU A 46 -17.30 -0.78 -3.06
N ASN A 47 -18.49 -1.39 -2.97
CA ASN A 47 -18.87 -2.37 -1.95
C ASN A 47 -19.02 -3.81 -2.48
N VAL A 48 -18.61 -4.05 -3.71
CA VAL A 48 -18.70 -5.37 -4.35
C VAL A 48 -17.34 -6.03 -4.40
N LEU A 49 -17.25 -7.21 -3.81
CA LEU A 49 -16.08 -8.07 -3.85
C LEU A 49 -16.31 -9.18 -4.87
N ARG A 50 -15.40 -9.33 -5.83
CA ARG A 50 -15.36 -10.43 -6.79
C ARG A 50 -14.19 -11.32 -6.51
N VAL A 51 -14.43 -12.62 -6.38
CA VAL A 51 -13.40 -13.63 -6.20
C VAL A 51 -13.20 -14.36 -7.52
N MET A 52 -11.98 -14.33 -8.02
CA MET A 52 -11.58 -14.96 -9.27
C MET A 52 -10.51 -16.01 -8.99
N GLU A 53 -10.57 -17.15 -9.64
CA GLU A 53 -9.47 -18.10 -9.70
C GLU A 53 -8.57 -17.76 -10.90
N VAL A 54 -7.29 -17.73 -10.65
CA VAL A 54 -6.26 -17.63 -11.69
C VAL A 54 -5.79 -19.05 -12.00
N ARG A 55 -6.18 -19.58 -13.16
CA ARG A 55 -5.86 -20.94 -13.57
C ARG A 55 -4.92 -20.96 -14.76
N GLN A 56 -3.88 -21.77 -14.67
CA GLN A 56 -2.94 -21.99 -15.76
C GLN A 56 -3.36 -23.24 -16.54
N ARG A 57 -3.57 -23.05 -17.84
CA ARG A 57 -3.84 -24.16 -18.78
C ARG A 57 -2.56 -24.92 -19.15
N ALA A 58 -2.72 -26.06 -19.79
CA ALA A 58 -1.61 -26.88 -20.27
C ALA A 58 -0.71 -26.17 -21.31
N ASP A 59 -1.25 -25.18 -22.02
CA ASP A 59 -0.55 -24.32 -22.98
C ASP A 59 0.24 -23.18 -22.30
N GLY A 60 0.19 -23.08 -20.95
CA GLY A 60 0.82 -22.02 -20.18
C GLY A 60 -0.01 -20.74 -20.05
N ALA A 61 -1.11 -20.61 -20.77
CA ALA A 61 -1.97 -19.43 -20.69
C ALA A 61 -2.73 -19.38 -19.34
N CYS A 62 -2.79 -18.21 -18.74
CA CYS A 62 -3.58 -17.96 -17.54
C CYS A 62 -5.00 -17.50 -17.92
N VAL A 63 -5.98 -18.07 -17.22
CA VAL A 63 -7.40 -17.74 -17.38
C VAL A 63 -7.98 -17.33 -16.04
N LEU A 64 -8.79 -16.30 -16.03
CA LEU A 64 -9.56 -15.86 -14.86
C LEU A 64 -10.93 -16.51 -14.90
N VAL A 65 -11.31 -17.16 -13.80
CA VAL A 65 -12.63 -17.77 -13.62
C VAL A 65 -13.29 -17.15 -12.39
N GLN A 66 -14.44 -16.52 -12.58
CA GLN A 66 -15.17 -15.96 -11.44
C GLN A 66 -15.79 -17.10 -10.61
N VAL A 67 -15.50 -17.08 -9.31
CA VAL A 67 -15.98 -18.08 -8.34
C VAL A 67 -17.15 -17.50 -7.53
N GLY A 68 -17.02 -16.24 -7.10
CA GLY A 68 -18.01 -15.60 -6.25
C GLY A 68 -18.11 -14.09 -6.49
N MET A 69 -19.24 -13.55 -6.04
CA MET A 69 -19.49 -12.11 -5.97
C MET A 69 -20.26 -11.83 -4.70
N HIS A 70 -19.70 -10.99 -3.84
CA HIS A 70 -20.23 -10.71 -2.51
C HIS A 70 -20.44 -9.22 -2.33
N HIS A 71 -21.56 -8.85 -1.71
CA HIS A 71 -21.84 -7.46 -1.36
C HIS A 71 -21.44 -7.20 0.08
N LEU A 72 -20.57 -6.21 0.28
CA LEU A 72 -20.08 -5.80 1.59
C LEU A 72 -20.90 -4.62 2.14
N PHE A 73 -20.88 -4.47 3.46
CA PHE A 73 -21.57 -3.37 4.16
C PHE A 73 -20.65 -2.16 4.37
N GLY A 74 -20.06 -1.65 3.27
CA GLY A 74 -19.21 -0.48 3.30
C GLY A 74 -18.42 -0.32 2.01
N GLN A 75 -17.99 0.90 1.71
CA GLN A 75 -17.11 1.18 0.58
C GLN A 75 -15.70 0.72 0.91
N VAL A 76 -15.15 -0.15 0.09
CA VAL A 76 -13.79 -0.67 0.25
C VAL A 76 -12.76 0.42 -0.10
N THR A 77 -11.75 0.59 0.76
CA THR A 77 -10.65 1.54 0.57
C THR A 77 -9.28 0.86 0.52
N GLY A 78 -9.23 -0.43 0.83
CA GLY A 78 -7.99 -1.21 0.74
C GLY A 78 -8.28 -2.69 0.82
N LEU A 79 -7.44 -3.48 0.17
CA LEU A 79 -7.58 -4.92 0.06
C LEU A 79 -6.19 -5.55 0.09
N HIS A 80 -5.92 -6.39 1.10
CA HIS A 80 -4.61 -6.99 1.30
C HIS A 80 -4.72 -8.46 1.68
N ALA A 81 -3.80 -9.26 1.16
CA ALA A 81 -3.58 -10.63 1.63
C ALA A 81 -2.65 -10.59 2.84
N VAL A 82 -3.03 -11.25 3.91
CA VAL A 82 -2.26 -11.33 5.15
C VAL A 82 -2.13 -12.77 5.63
N ARG A 83 -1.05 -13.06 6.34
CA ARG A 83 -0.80 -14.35 6.97
C ARG A 83 -0.91 -14.22 8.47
N THR A 84 -1.72 -15.06 9.07
CA THR A 84 -1.91 -15.17 10.51
C THR A 84 -1.29 -16.47 11.03
N LEU A 85 -1.35 -16.73 12.33
CA LEU A 85 -0.93 -18.03 12.87
C LEU A 85 -1.71 -19.19 12.25
N ALA A 86 -3.01 -19.03 12.04
CA ALA A 86 -3.84 -20.03 11.38
C ALA A 86 -3.34 -20.32 9.94
N SER A 87 -2.82 -19.32 9.24
CA SER A 87 -2.23 -19.47 7.91
C SER A 87 -0.99 -20.37 7.88
N GLN A 88 -0.26 -20.48 8.99
CA GLN A 88 0.89 -21.38 9.10
C GLN A 88 0.43 -22.85 9.16
N ILE A 89 -0.76 -23.10 9.68
CA ILE A 89 -1.33 -24.44 9.85
C ILE A 89 -2.02 -24.89 8.57
N ASP A 90 -2.95 -24.08 8.06
CA ASP A 90 -3.79 -24.45 6.92
C ASP A 90 -3.17 -24.05 5.56
N GLY A 91 -2.14 -23.20 5.59
CA GLY A 91 -1.46 -22.69 4.40
C GLY A 91 -2.30 -21.76 3.54
N ARG A 92 -3.35 -21.17 4.11
CA ARG A 92 -4.25 -20.23 3.44
C ARG A 92 -3.97 -18.82 3.92
N ASP A 93 -4.07 -17.87 3.02
CA ASP A 93 -4.00 -16.46 3.39
C ASP A 93 -5.37 -16.00 3.92
N ARG A 94 -5.36 -14.94 4.69
CA ARG A 94 -6.56 -14.21 5.15
C ARG A 94 -6.66 -12.90 4.38
N LEU A 95 -7.90 -12.44 4.20
CA LEU A 95 -8.18 -11.21 3.49
C LEU A 95 -8.43 -10.07 4.49
N LEU A 96 -7.58 -9.05 4.43
CA LEU A 96 -7.76 -7.82 5.18
C LEU A 96 -8.44 -6.79 4.29
N ILE A 97 -9.60 -6.30 4.71
CA ILE A 97 -10.39 -5.31 3.99
C ILE A 97 -10.53 -4.07 4.86
N SER A 98 -10.21 -2.92 4.32
CA SER A 98 -10.51 -1.64 4.96
C SER A 98 -11.66 -0.93 4.27
N PHE A 99 -12.38 -0.13 5.04
CA PHE A 99 -13.56 0.60 4.62
C PHE A 99 -13.42 2.09 4.88
N ARG A 100 -14.16 2.88 4.09
CA ARG A 100 -14.15 4.34 4.18
C ARG A 100 -14.51 4.89 5.56
N ASP A 101 -15.31 4.15 6.32
CA ASP A 101 -15.75 4.53 7.67
C ASP A 101 -14.68 4.26 8.73
N ALA A 102 -13.41 4.13 8.38
CA ALA A 102 -12.34 3.76 9.31
C ALA A 102 -12.60 2.43 10.04
N LYS A 103 -13.01 1.42 9.28
CA LYS A 103 -13.18 0.04 9.72
C LYS A 103 -12.18 -0.85 9.01
N VAL A 104 -11.73 -1.89 9.69
CA VAL A 104 -10.89 -2.95 9.11
C VAL A 104 -11.49 -4.29 9.51
N SER A 105 -11.71 -5.15 8.53
CA SER A 105 -12.18 -6.51 8.75
C SER A 105 -11.13 -7.51 8.28
N LEU A 106 -10.84 -8.49 9.12
CA LEU A 106 -10.07 -9.66 8.74
C LEU A 106 -11.05 -10.78 8.41
N MET A 107 -10.92 -11.33 7.21
CA MET A 107 -11.83 -12.36 6.69
C MET A 107 -11.07 -13.63 6.30
N GLU A 108 -11.73 -14.77 6.47
CA GLU A 108 -11.31 -16.05 5.94
C GLU A 108 -12.32 -16.58 4.93
N TRP A 109 -11.89 -17.53 4.11
CA TRP A 109 -12.75 -18.18 3.15
C TRP A 109 -13.39 -19.42 3.75
N ASP A 110 -14.72 -19.48 3.72
CA ASP A 110 -15.48 -20.67 4.11
C ASP A 110 -15.68 -21.58 2.88
N ASP A 111 -15.13 -22.78 2.94
CA ASP A 111 -15.22 -23.76 1.84
C ASP A 111 -16.64 -24.36 1.69
N VAL A 112 -17.45 -24.32 2.73
CA VAL A 112 -18.79 -24.92 2.73
C VAL A 112 -19.77 -23.99 2.05
N TYR A 113 -19.73 -22.71 2.41
CA TYR A 113 -20.64 -21.71 1.87
C TYR A 113 -20.07 -20.96 0.68
N HIS A 114 -18.77 -21.13 0.38
CA HIS A 114 -18.02 -20.37 -0.63
C HIS A 114 -18.18 -18.85 -0.46
N ASP A 115 -18.06 -18.40 0.76
CA ASP A 115 -18.28 -17.01 1.18
C ASP A 115 -17.15 -16.53 2.10
N PRO A 116 -16.74 -15.25 2.02
CA PRO A 116 -15.81 -14.66 2.96
C PRO A 116 -16.48 -14.42 4.31
N THR A 117 -15.95 -15.05 5.36
CA THR A 117 -16.46 -14.94 6.74
C THR A 117 -15.56 -14.05 7.57
N ALA A 118 -16.12 -13.10 8.32
CA ALA A 118 -15.35 -12.20 9.16
C ALA A 118 -14.83 -12.90 10.42
N ILE A 119 -13.52 -12.91 10.61
CA ILE A 119 -12.85 -13.40 11.82
C ILE A 119 -12.83 -12.29 12.89
N SER A 120 -12.43 -11.08 12.49
CA SER A 120 -12.37 -9.93 13.38
C SER A 120 -12.82 -8.66 12.67
N LEU A 121 -13.37 -7.73 13.44
CA LEU A 121 -13.79 -6.42 12.99
C LEU A 121 -13.24 -5.35 13.93
N HIS A 122 -12.44 -4.45 13.41
CA HIS A 122 -11.87 -3.32 14.13
C HIS A 122 -12.54 -2.04 13.65
N THR A 123 -13.10 -1.27 14.58
CA THR A 123 -13.86 -0.06 14.27
C THR A 123 -13.22 1.15 14.96
N PHE A 124 -12.85 2.14 14.19
CA PHE A 124 -12.20 3.36 14.69
C PHE A 124 -13.06 4.61 14.58
N GLU A 125 -14.30 4.48 14.08
CA GLU A 125 -15.24 5.59 13.86
C GLU A 125 -15.46 6.47 15.10
N ARG A 126 -15.44 5.86 16.29
CA ARG A 126 -15.69 6.53 17.57
C ARG A 126 -14.41 6.90 18.32
N ALA A 127 -13.28 6.74 17.69
CA ALA A 127 -12.01 7.11 18.28
C ALA A 127 -11.94 8.62 18.55
N PRO A 128 -11.30 9.07 19.63
CA PRO A 128 -11.21 10.50 19.95
C PRO A 128 -10.73 11.39 18.81
N PRO A 129 -9.73 10.98 17.99
CA PRO A 129 -9.30 11.76 16.84
C PRO A 129 -10.38 11.92 15.77
N LEU A 130 -11.37 11.01 15.73
CA LEU A 130 -12.45 11.01 14.74
C LEU A 130 -13.80 11.50 15.31
N ALA A 131 -13.82 12.02 16.54
CA ALA A 131 -15.05 12.48 17.20
C ALA A 131 -15.82 13.54 16.40
N GLN A 132 -15.13 14.28 15.52
CA GLN A 132 -15.73 15.27 14.61
C GLN A 132 -16.15 14.67 13.26
N GLY A 133 -15.99 13.37 13.08
CA GLY A 133 -16.21 12.68 11.83
C GLY A 133 -15.01 12.70 10.88
N LEU A 134 -15.05 11.85 9.88
CA LEU A 134 -14.04 11.83 8.82
C LEU A 134 -14.23 13.03 7.88
N PRO A 135 -13.17 13.78 7.56
CA PRO A 135 -13.26 14.79 6.52
C PRO A 135 -13.73 14.17 5.20
N PRO A 136 -14.62 14.81 4.45
CA PRO A 136 -15.24 14.21 3.25
C PRO A 136 -14.23 13.89 2.14
N THR A 137 -13.12 14.59 2.12
CA THR A 137 -12.02 14.39 1.16
C THR A 137 -10.98 13.37 1.62
N PHE A 138 -11.06 12.92 2.87
CA PHE A 138 -10.10 11.98 3.43
C PHE A 138 -10.55 10.53 3.15
N VAL A 139 -9.62 9.73 2.65
CA VAL A 139 -9.80 8.29 2.48
C VAL A 139 -8.78 7.59 3.35
N PRO A 140 -9.20 6.74 4.30
CA PRO A 140 -8.29 5.95 5.11
C PRO A 140 -7.39 5.09 4.22
N HIS A 141 -6.09 5.17 4.44
CA HIS A 141 -5.11 4.39 3.69
C HIS A 141 -4.60 3.24 4.53
N THR A 142 -4.74 2.01 4.01
CA THR A 142 -4.31 0.79 4.69
C THR A 142 -2.99 0.30 4.12
N MET A 143 -2.11 -0.11 5.00
CA MET A 143 -0.85 -0.74 4.68
C MET A 143 -0.64 -1.97 5.56
N VAL A 144 0.08 -2.95 5.04
CA VAL A 144 0.37 -4.20 5.74
C VAL A 144 1.87 -4.43 5.75
N ASP A 145 2.39 -4.83 6.90
CA ASP A 145 3.77 -5.28 7.01
C ASP A 145 4.01 -6.53 6.15
N GLN A 146 5.10 -6.57 5.40
CA GLN A 146 5.40 -7.67 4.47
C GLN A 146 5.45 -9.04 5.17
N ALA A 147 5.91 -9.09 6.42
CA ALA A 147 5.91 -10.30 7.23
C ALA A 147 4.55 -10.57 7.89
N SER A 148 3.52 -9.76 7.61
CA SER A 148 2.18 -9.85 8.20
C SER A 148 2.17 -9.82 9.74
N ARG A 149 3.08 -9.07 10.37
CA ARG A 149 3.12 -8.91 11.84
C ARG A 149 2.03 -7.96 12.33
N CYS A 150 1.77 -6.90 11.55
CA CYS A 150 0.68 -5.98 11.81
C CYS A 150 0.19 -5.34 10.50
N ALA A 151 -1.00 -4.77 10.57
CA ALA A 151 -1.52 -3.85 9.59
C ALA A 151 -1.69 -2.47 10.22
N ALA A 152 -1.64 -1.43 9.42
CA ALA A 152 -1.85 -0.06 9.85
C ALA A 152 -2.86 0.64 8.95
N LEU A 153 -3.69 1.49 9.55
CA LEU A 153 -4.65 2.34 8.86
C LEU A 153 -4.32 3.79 9.19
N LEU A 154 -3.88 4.54 8.18
CA LEU A 154 -3.65 5.99 8.33
C LEU A 154 -4.99 6.67 8.46
N LEU A 155 -5.14 7.47 9.52
CA LEU A 155 -6.34 8.20 9.88
C LEU A 155 -6.05 9.72 9.85
N PRO A 156 -7.09 10.58 9.87
CA PRO A 156 -6.91 12.03 9.97
C PRO A 156 -6.20 12.45 11.25
N HIS A 157 -5.69 13.69 11.26
CA HIS A 157 -5.05 14.32 12.42
C HIS A 157 -3.77 13.60 12.88
N ASP A 158 -2.99 13.12 11.92
CA ASP A 158 -1.69 12.47 12.16
C ASP A 158 -1.81 11.30 13.14
N THR A 159 -2.83 10.48 12.94
CA THR A 159 -3.07 9.29 13.74
C THR A 159 -3.00 8.03 12.91
N LEU A 160 -2.58 6.95 13.53
CA LEU A 160 -2.40 5.64 12.92
C LEU A 160 -3.10 4.58 13.76
N ALA A 161 -4.04 3.86 13.18
CA ALA A 161 -4.60 2.69 13.83
C ALA A 161 -3.74 1.47 13.50
N ILE A 162 -3.32 0.73 14.51
CA ILE A 162 -2.52 -0.49 14.39
C ILE A 162 -3.39 -1.69 14.71
N VAL A 163 -3.33 -2.69 13.82
CA VAL A 163 -3.99 -3.99 13.98
C VAL A 163 -2.90 -5.06 14.01
N PRO A 164 -2.54 -5.58 15.19
CA PRO A 164 -1.59 -6.69 15.30
C PRO A 164 -2.18 -7.97 14.69
N LEU A 165 -1.40 -8.67 13.87
CA LEU A 165 -1.84 -9.89 13.16
C LEU A 165 -1.17 -11.16 13.67
N VAL A 166 0.02 -11.03 14.28
CA VAL A 166 0.79 -12.14 14.83
C VAL A 166 0.86 -11.99 16.34
N GLN A 167 0.49 -13.06 17.02
CA GLN A 167 0.67 -13.19 18.47
C GLN A 167 1.91 -14.04 18.73
N ASP A 168 2.71 -13.67 19.72
CA ASP A 168 3.79 -14.52 20.18
C ASP A 168 3.22 -15.71 20.96
N VAL A 169 3.42 -16.91 20.45
CA VAL A 169 2.94 -18.15 21.05
C VAL A 169 3.56 -18.38 22.43
N THR A 170 4.78 -17.88 22.65
CA THR A 170 5.50 -18.00 23.90
C THR A 170 4.88 -17.16 25.03
N GLU A 171 4.27 -16.03 24.71
CA GLU A 171 3.56 -15.20 25.69
C GLU A 171 2.24 -15.82 26.14
N LEU A 172 1.66 -16.71 25.35
CA LEU A 172 0.41 -17.40 25.64
C LEU A 172 0.60 -18.67 26.50
N GLY A 173 1.83 -19.02 26.87
CA GLY A 173 2.14 -20.18 27.70
C GLY A 173 1.95 -21.53 27.02
N ALA A 174 1.89 -21.55 25.69
CA ALA A 174 1.84 -22.79 24.91
C ALA A 174 3.26 -23.32 24.68
N ASP A 175 3.72 -24.19 25.59
CA ASP A 175 5.05 -24.79 25.50
C ASP A 175 5.16 -25.89 24.41
N ASP A 176 4.07 -26.31 23.78
CA ASP A 176 4.05 -27.40 22.79
C ASP A 176 3.16 -27.07 21.58
N PRO A 177 3.66 -27.27 20.30
CA PRO A 177 2.87 -27.10 19.09
C PRO A 177 1.61 -27.96 18.99
N LYS A 178 1.44 -28.93 19.90
CA LYS A 178 0.26 -29.80 19.98
C LYS A 178 -0.96 -29.17 20.65
N ASP A 179 -0.77 -28.03 21.31
CA ASP A 179 -1.85 -27.26 21.96
C ASP A 179 -2.49 -26.24 21.00
N ILE A 180 -2.22 -26.36 19.71
CA ILE A 180 -2.71 -25.51 18.62
C ILE A 180 -4.25 -25.33 18.62
N PRO A 181 -5.11 -26.30 18.97
CA PRO A 181 -6.55 -26.07 19.03
C PRO A 181 -6.97 -25.00 20.03
N LEU A 182 -6.13 -24.72 21.04
CA LEU A 182 -6.35 -23.62 21.96
C LEU A 182 -6.00 -22.26 21.34
N LEU A 183 -5.06 -22.23 20.39
CA LEU A 183 -4.64 -21.01 19.69
C LEU A 183 -5.70 -20.50 18.70
N GLU A 184 -6.54 -21.38 18.15
CA GLU A 184 -7.69 -20.96 17.33
C GLU A 184 -8.73 -20.18 18.15
N GLN A 185 -8.74 -20.33 19.46
CA GLN A 185 -9.66 -19.66 20.37
C GLN A 185 -9.08 -18.40 21.03
N VAL A 186 -7.79 -18.11 20.82
CA VAL A 186 -7.17 -16.92 21.40
C VAL A 186 -7.58 -15.69 20.59
N PRO A 187 -8.19 -14.70 21.23
CA PRO A 187 -8.56 -13.48 20.55
C PRO A 187 -7.30 -12.77 20.03
N TYR A 188 -7.39 -12.24 18.82
CA TYR A 188 -6.35 -11.37 18.28
C TYR A 188 -6.05 -10.24 19.27
N MET A 189 -4.80 -9.81 19.32
CA MET A 189 -4.43 -8.66 20.13
C MET A 189 -5.33 -7.46 19.79
N PRO A 190 -5.74 -6.67 20.77
CA PRO A 190 -6.60 -5.53 20.51
C PRO A 190 -5.87 -4.52 19.61
N SER A 191 -6.59 -3.98 18.66
CA SER A 191 -6.13 -2.85 17.88
C SER A 191 -6.09 -1.59 18.73
N PHE A 192 -5.14 -0.69 18.42
CA PHE A 192 -4.97 0.56 19.15
C PHE A 192 -4.68 1.70 18.18
N ILE A 193 -4.84 2.92 18.66
CA ILE A 193 -4.54 4.14 17.91
C ILE A 193 -3.29 4.77 18.49
N LEU A 194 -2.46 5.26 17.60
CA LEU A 194 -1.18 5.89 17.83
C LEU A 194 -1.19 7.28 17.22
N SER A 195 -0.80 8.28 17.99
CA SER A 195 -0.59 9.64 17.49
C SER A 195 0.88 9.81 17.12
N PHE A 196 1.16 10.20 15.89
CA PHE A 196 2.54 10.47 15.48
C PHE A 196 3.20 11.54 16.35
N ARG A 197 2.45 12.59 16.68
CA ARG A 197 2.95 13.72 17.43
C ARG A 197 3.14 13.41 18.92
N ASP A 198 2.17 12.73 19.54
CA ASP A 198 2.16 12.56 20.99
C ASP A 198 2.91 11.31 21.45
N ASP A 199 2.90 10.26 20.63
CA ASP A 199 3.45 8.95 20.99
C ASP A 199 4.83 8.68 20.36
N ILE A 200 5.19 9.38 19.26
CA ILE A 200 6.44 9.14 18.52
C ILE A 200 7.36 10.35 18.61
N ASP A 201 7.05 11.46 17.97
CA ASP A 201 7.88 12.67 17.95
C ASP A 201 7.02 13.91 17.68
N GLU A 202 7.15 14.94 18.52
CA GLU A 202 6.40 16.20 18.43
C GLU A 202 6.58 16.95 17.10
N HIS A 203 7.67 16.64 16.36
CA HIS A 203 7.97 17.25 15.06
C HIS A 203 7.26 16.57 13.89
N ILE A 204 6.69 15.37 14.09
CA ILE A 204 5.96 14.66 13.04
C ILE A 204 4.52 15.19 12.99
N HIS A 205 4.23 15.97 11.98
CA HIS A 205 2.88 16.50 11.73
C HIS A 205 2.61 16.66 10.24
N ASN A 206 1.35 16.79 9.87
CA ASN A 206 0.89 16.81 8.48
C ASN A 206 1.39 15.61 7.69
N VAL A 207 1.16 14.41 8.22
CA VAL A 207 1.57 13.16 7.57
C VAL A 207 0.87 13.03 6.22
N ARG A 208 1.67 12.88 5.17
CA ARG A 208 1.19 12.74 3.79
C ARG A 208 1.03 11.28 3.38
N ASP A 209 2.00 10.48 3.76
CA ASP A 209 2.04 9.08 3.35
C ASP A 209 2.88 8.23 4.30
N CYS A 210 2.55 6.95 4.37
CA CYS A 210 3.28 5.97 5.16
C CYS A 210 3.39 4.66 4.40
N VAL A 211 4.47 3.92 4.62
CA VAL A 211 4.66 2.59 4.05
C VAL A 211 5.51 1.72 4.97
N PHE A 212 5.19 0.42 5.07
CA PHE A 212 6.05 -0.52 5.77
C PHE A 212 7.28 -0.86 4.95
N LEU A 213 8.44 -0.89 5.62
CA LEU A 213 9.71 -1.27 5.02
C LEU A 213 10.00 -2.75 5.28
N PRO A 214 10.39 -3.52 4.25
CA PRO A 214 10.78 -4.92 4.41
C PRO A 214 12.19 -5.08 5.01
N GLY A 215 12.48 -6.28 5.51
CA GLY A 215 13.82 -6.66 5.96
C GLY A 215 14.19 -6.23 7.39
N PHE A 216 13.27 -5.63 8.14
CA PHE A 216 13.51 -5.27 9.55
C PHE A 216 12.98 -6.34 10.50
N GLN A 217 13.67 -6.52 11.63
CA GLN A 217 13.26 -7.46 12.67
C GLN A 217 11.90 -7.06 13.27
N ASN A 218 11.69 -5.80 13.60
CA ASN A 218 10.41 -5.24 14.00
C ASN A 218 9.72 -4.54 12.83
N PRO A 219 8.38 -4.46 12.79
CA PRO A 219 7.68 -3.67 11.79
C PRO A 219 8.21 -2.24 11.79
N THR A 220 8.66 -1.77 10.64
CA THR A 220 9.24 -0.43 10.51
C THR A 220 8.49 0.33 9.44
N LEU A 221 8.01 1.52 9.80
CA LEU A 221 7.30 2.44 8.91
C LEU A 221 8.25 3.52 8.41
N ALA A 222 8.23 3.79 7.12
CA ALA A 222 8.65 5.07 6.58
C ALA A 222 7.44 6.02 6.57
N VAL A 223 7.63 7.21 7.12
CA VAL A 223 6.59 8.23 7.26
C VAL A 223 7.03 9.49 6.52
N LEU A 224 6.26 9.91 5.52
CA LEU A 224 6.44 11.17 4.83
C LEU A 224 5.57 12.24 5.50
N TYR A 225 6.19 13.27 6.02
CA TYR A 225 5.50 14.32 6.75
C TYR A 225 6.02 15.70 6.39
N GLU A 226 5.24 16.71 6.70
CA GLU A 226 5.55 18.09 6.41
C GLU A 226 6.08 18.76 7.67
N SER A 227 7.41 18.87 7.79
CA SER A 227 8.06 19.49 8.97
C SER A 227 7.81 20.99 9.10
N GLN A 228 7.51 21.63 7.99
CA GLN A 228 7.14 23.04 7.92
C GLN A 228 5.92 23.20 7.03
N LEU A 229 4.93 23.95 7.50
CA LEU A 229 3.70 24.15 6.73
C LEU A 229 4.00 24.83 5.39
N THR A 230 3.66 24.15 4.30
CA THR A 230 3.81 24.65 2.94
C THR A 230 2.62 25.51 2.56
N TRP A 231 2.88 26.75 2.16
CA TRP A 231 1.88 27.63 1.60
C TRP A 231 2.50 28.51 0.51
N THR A 232 1.71 29.01 -0.41
CA THR A 232 2.18 29.68 -1.62
C THR A 232 3.18 30.81 -1.35
N GLY A 233 2.98 31.59 -0.29
CA GLY A 233 3.89 32.68 0.08
C GLY A 233 5.24 32.21 0.62
N SER A 234 5.30 31.02 1.26
CA SER A 234 6.55 30.49 1.82
C SER A 234 7.44 29.82 0.78
N LEU A 235 6.87 29.34 -0.34
CA LEU A 235 7.60 28.63 -1.39
C LEU A 235 8.71 29.43 -2.06
N THR A 236 8.66 30.76 -1.96
CA THR A 236 9.74 31.64 -2.43
C THR A 236 10.99 31.57 -1.55
N GLN A 237 10.83 31.21 -0.29
CA GLN A 237 11.90 31.16 0.72
C GLN A 237 12.24 29.73 1.16
N ALA A 238 11.24 28.87 1.29
CA ALA A 238 11.39 27.51 1.75
C ALA A 238 10.70 26.53 0.78
N ARG A 239 11.48 25.89 -0.07
CA ARG A 239 11.00 24.86 -1.02
C ARG A 239 11.17 23.43 -0.51
N ARG A 240 11.85 23.26 0.62
CA ARG A 240 12.11 21.97 1.24
C ARG A 240 11.37 21.93 2.56
N THR A 241 10.14 21.47 2.51
CA THR A 241 9.24 21.45 3.67
C THR A 241 8.90 20.03 4.13
N MET A 242 9.21 19.03 3.29
CA MET A 242 8.91 17.64 3.58
C MET A 242 10.11 16.92 4.19
N GLN A 243 9.85 15.90 4.97
CA GLN A 243 10.84 14.98 5.52
C GLN A 243 10.31 13.56 5.53
N VAL A 244 11.22 12.59 5.56
CA VAL A 244 10.90 11.18 5.79
C VAL A 244 11.61 10.73 7.05
N CYS A 245 10.91 10.05 7.92
CA CYS A 245 11.51 9.33 9.04
C CYS A 245 11.14 7.85 9.02
N PHE A 246 12.01 7.02 9.62
CA PHE A 246 11.75 5.61 9.84
C PHE A 246 11.43 5.39 11.31
N VAL A 247 10.25 4.84 11.55
CA VAL A 247 9.71 4.57 12.87
C VAL A 247 9.61 3.07 13.07
N THR A 248 10.28 2.53 14.06
CA THR A 248 10.18 1.12 14.41
C THR A 248 9.05 0.92 15.41
N LEU A 249 8.12 0.02 15.08
CA LEU A 249 6.99 -0.31 15.93
C LEU A 249 7.36 -1.52 16.79
N ASP A 250 7.62 -1.30 18.07
CA ASP A 250 7.69 -2.39 19.03
C ASP A 250 6.30 -2.61 19.63
N LEU A 251 5.65 -3.66 19.16
CA LEU A 251 4.27 -3.99 19.57
C LEU A 251 4.19 -4.52 20.99
N THR A 252 5.31 -4.99 21.58
CA THR A 252 5.36 -5.59 22.90
C THR A 252 5.59 -4.56 23.99
N VAL A 253 6.49 -3.61 23.76
CA VAL A 253 6.93 -2.61 24.74
C VAL A 253 6.23 -1.26 24.57
N THR A 254 5.42 -1.09 23.53
CA THR A 254 4.75 0.17 23.19
C THR A 254 5.70 1.35 23.06
N LYS A 255 6.88 1.10 22.48
CA LYS A 255 7.87 2.13 22.16
C LYS A 255 8.05 2.23 20.65
N TYR A 256 8.16 3.45 20.18
CA TYR A 256 8.15 3.74 18.74
C TYR A 256 9.33 4.66 18.38
N PRO A 257 10.58 4.18 18.50
CA PRO A 257 11.74 5.01 18.24
C PRO A 257 11.85 5.40 16.77
N VAL A 258 12.18 6.66 16.52
CA VAL A 258 12.62 7.14 15.22
C VAL A 258 14.07 6.73 15.03
N THR A 259 14.36 5.95 14.00
CA THR A 259 15.70 5.40 13.73
C THR A 259 16.48 6.19 12.69
N VAL A 260 15.76 6.72 11.70
CA VAL A 260 16.32 7.50 10.59
C VAL A 260 15.45 8.72 10.36
N THR A 261 16.09 9.86 10.08
CA THR A 261 15.38 11.06 9.60
C THR A 261 16.15 11.60 8.40
N SER A 262 15.44 11.88 7.32
CA SER A 262 16.03 12.46 6.11
C SER A 262 16.34 13.94 6.28
N ASP A 263 17.23 14.44 5.42
CA ASP A 263 17.30 15.87 5.14
C ASP A 263 15.96 16.37 4.56
N ALA A 264 15.79 17.69 4.55
CA ALA A 264 14.59 18.30 4.02
C ALA A 264 14.41 18.01 2.53
N LEU A 265 13.23 17.50 2.19
CA LEU A 265 12.80 17.07 0.86
C LEU A 265 11.95 18.16 0.18
N PRO A 266 11.80 18.10 -1.14
CA PRO A 266 10.94 19.02 -1.86
C PRO A 266 9.49 19.03 -1.36
N TYR A 267 8.86 20.18 -1.40
CA TYR A 267 7.46 20.37 -0.97
C TYR A 267 6.44 19.57 -1.78
N ASP A 268 6.81 19.15 -2.99
CA ASP A 268 6.00 18.37 -3.93
C ASP A 268 6.18 16.84 -3.81
N ALA A 269 6.82 16.36 -2.73
CA ALA A 269 6.86 14.94 -2.42
C ALA A 269 5.44 14.44 -2.11
N LEU A 270 5.02 13.38 -2.82
CA LEU A 270 3.63 12.90 -2.79
C LEU A 270 3.49 11.52 -2.14
N TYR A 271 4.34 10.58 -2.54
CA TYR A 271 4.18 9.16 -2.20
C TYR A 271 5.50 8.52 -1.81
N LEU A 272 5.37 7.48 -1.01
CA LEU A 272 6.44 6.57 -0.64
C LEU A 272 6.22 5.21 -1.30
N VAL A 273 7.30 4.61 -1.81
CA VAL A 273 7.30 3.24 -2.30
C VAL A 273 8.39 2.47 -1.58
N ALA A 274 8.01 1.43 -0.85
CA ALA A 274 8.99 0.57 -0.18
C ALA A 274 9.86 -0.14 -1.22
N CYS A 275 11.17 -0.09 -1.04
CA CYS A 275 12.09 -0.84 -1.87
C CYS A 275 12.11 -2.31 -1.42
N PRO A 276 12.40 -3.26 -2.33
CA PRO A 276 12.59 -4.65 -1.94
C PRO A 276 13.77 -4.79 -0.97
N GLU A 277 13.76 -5.82 -0.15
CA GLU A 277 14.78 -6.07 0.89
C GLU A 277 16.21 -6.04 0.35
N SER A 278 16.42 -6.51 -0.88
CA SER A 278 17.74 -6.51 -1.54
C SER A 278 18.33 -5.12 -1.78
N LEU A 279 17.47 -4.11 -1.95
CA LEU A 279 17.90 -2.72 -2.13
C LEU A 279 17.81 -1.96 -0.80
N GLY A 280 16.79 -2.23 -0.01
CA GLY A 280 16.49 -1.55 1.24
C GLY A 280 16.02 -0.11 1.06
N GLY A 281 15.49 0.47 2.13
CA GLY A 281 15.05 1.86 2.14
C GLY A 281 13.74 2.13 1.43
N VAL A 282 13.53 3.37 1.05
CA VAL A 282 12.29 3.86 0.45
C VAL A 282 12.55 4.77 -0.73
N LEU A 283 11.70 4.68 -1.73
CA LEU A 283 11.68 5.59 -2.86
C LEU A 283 10.65 6.69 -2.57
N VAL A 284 11.13 7.93 -2.53
CA VAL A 284 10.29 9.13 -2.44
C VAL A 284 9.99 9.61 -3.85
N VAL A 285 8.72 9.78 -4.12
CA VAL A 285 8.25 10.12 -5.45
C VAL A 285 7.67 11.52 -5.46
N THR A 286 8.16 12.32 -6.39
CA THR A 286 7.62 13.64 -6.71
C THR A 286 7.18 13.68 -8.18
N PRO A 287 6.39 14.66 -8.61
CA PRO A 287 6.00 14.78 -10.02
C PRO A 287 7.19 14.91 -10.99
N SER A 288 8.31 15.41 -10.48
CA SER A 288 9.48 15.77 -11.32
C SER A 288 10.75 15.00 -10.99
N SER A 289 10.78 14.23 -9.90
CA SER A 289 11.97 13.51 -9.45
C SER A 289 11.64 12.24 -8.69
N LEU A 290 12.60 11.32 -8.68
CA LEU A 290 12.61 10.12 -7.86
C LEU A 290 13.81 10.18 -6.93
N MET A 291 13.62 9.95 -5.64
CA MET A 291 14.69 9.98 -4.65
C MET A 291 14.66 8.71 -3.82
N HIS A 292 15.77 7.99 -3.78
CA HIS A 292 15.95 6.83 -2.94
C HIS A 292 16.63 7.26 -1.63
N LEU A 293 15.99 6.94 -0.52
CA LEU A 293 16.51 7.11 0.83
C LEU A 293 16.84 5.73 1.41
N ASP A 294 18.08 5.49 1.73
CA ASP A 294 18.52 4.24 2.33
C ASP A 294 18.37 4.23 3.87
N GLN A 295 18.69 3.11 4.48
CA GLN A 295 18.63 2.92 5.94
C GLN A 295 19.67 3.75 6.71
N THR A 296 20.64 4.35 6.02
CA THR A 296 21.69 5.20 6.60
C THR A 296 21.43 6.69 6.43
N ALA A 297 20.21 7.07 6.06
CA ALA A 297 19.80 8.43 5.71
C ALA A 297 20.50 9.01 4.46
N ARG A 298 21.19 8.19 3.68
CA ARG A 298 21.81 8.62 2.43
C ARG A 298 20.74 8.70 1.34
N MET A 299 20.69 9.83 0.67
CA MET A 299 19.75 10.08 -0.41
C MET A 299 20.44 10.14 -1.77
N VAL A 300 19.87 9.47 -2.75
CA VAL A 300 20.27 9.55 -4.16
C VAL A 300 19.03 9.87 -4.98
N GLY A 301 19.09 10.90 -5.80
CA GLY A 301 17.94 11.32 -6.58
C GLY A 301 18.23 11.47 -8.06
N VAL A 302 17.17 11.31 -8.86
CA VAL A 302 17.16 11.45 -10.32
C VAL A 302 16.01 12.35 -10.72
N SER A 303 16.29 13.34 -11.56
CA SER A 303 15.25 14.15 -12.20
C SER A 303 14.66 13.40 -13.39
N VAL A 304 13.33 13.44 -13.56
CA VAL A 304 12.62 12.78 -14.65
C VAL A 304 12.16 13.75 -15.74
N ASN A 305 12.23 15.06 -15.46
CA ASN A 305 11.88 16.10 -16.44
C ASN A 305 12.60 17.42 -16.11
N GLY A 306 12.49 18.42 -17.01
CA GLY A 306 13.11 19.73 -16.83
C GLY A 306 12.46 20.63 -15.79
N TRP A 307 11.30 20.25 -15.22
CA TRP A 307 10.63 21.02 -14.17
C TRP A 307 11.33 20.89 -12.81
N THR A 308 12.19 19.90 -12.66
CA THR A 308 12.95 19.66 -11.42
C THR A 308 13.79 20.88 -11.03
N ASP A 309 14.39 21.56 -12.00
CA ASP A 309 15.19 22.75 -11.74
C ASP A 309 14.37 23.90 -11.14
N GLN A 310 13.05 23.88 -11.36
CA GLN A 310 12.13 24.88 -10.79
C GLN A 310 11.64 24.49 -9.39
N THR A 311 11.44 23.20 -9.14
CA THR A 311 10.92 22.69 -7.87
C THR A 311 12.01 22.42 -6.85
N THR A 312 13.18 21.95 -7.30
CA THR A 312 14.29 21.50 -6.44
C THR A 312 15.67 21.91 -6.95
N PRO A 313 15.95 23.22 -7.17
CA PRO A 313 17.21 23.65 -7.76
C PRO A 313 18.47 23.32 -6.95
N ASP A 314 18.31 23.10 -5.63
CA ASP A 314 19.43 22.92 -4.69
C ASP A 314 19.74 21.45 -4.37
N ILE A 315 18.97 20.50 -4.90
CA ILE A 315 19.27 19.08 -4.75
C ILE A 315 20.07 18.67 -5.98
N GLY A 316 21.30 18.20 -5.80
CA GLY A 316 22.15 17.70 -6.87
C GLY A 316 21.62 16.41 -7.49
N LEU A 317 20.47 16.50 -8.15
CA LEU A 317 19.85 15.37 -8.83
C LEU A 317 20.57 15.10 -10.14
N ARG A 318 20.87 13.83 -10.40
CA ARG A 318 21.37 13.40 -11.71
C ARG A 318 20.23 13.51 -12.72
N ARG A 319 20.52 14.03 -13.90
CA ARG A 319 19.55 13.99 -14.99
C ARG A 319 19.42 12.56 -15.49
N ALA A 320 18.19 12.15 -15.78
CA ALA A 320 17.92 10.80 -16.29
C ALA A 320 18.67 10.55 -17.62
N THR A 321 18.88 11.57 -18.43
CA THR A 321 19.69 11.52 -19.67
C THR A 321 21.17 11.19 -19.41
N GLU A 322 21.69 11.43 -18.23
CA GLU A 322 23.07 11.04 -17.86
C GLU A 322 23.17 9.55 -17.51
N LEU A 323 22.04 8.92 -17.18
CA LEU A 323 21.98 7.51 -16.78
C LEU A 323 21.69 6.58 -17.95
N SER A 324 21.03 7.07 -18.99
CA SER A 324 20.70 6.29 -20.17
C SER A 324 20.61 7.21 -21.39
N ALA A 325 21.52 7.00 -22.37
CA ALA A 325 21.49 7.73 -23.63
C ALA A 325 20.27 7.40 -24.51
N ASP A 326 19.57 6.28 -24.20
CA ASP A 326 18.45 5.78 -25.00
C ASP A 326 17.08 6.22 -24.49
N LEU A 327 17.02 6.85 -23.31
CA LEU A 327 15.75 7.29 -22.69
C LEU A 327 15.72 8.81 -22.56
N ASP A 328 14.97 9.45 -23.43
CA ASP A 328 14.65 10.87 -23.30
C ASP A 328 13.54 11.04 -22.26
N LEU A 329 13.95 11.17 -20.99
CA LEU A 329 13.05 11.38 -19.86
C LEU A 329 12.79 12.86 -19.56
N GLN A 330 13.38 13.79 -20.31
CA GLN A 330 13.26 15.23 -20.03
C GLN A 330 11.83 15.74 -20.11
N GLU A 331 10.99 15.09 -20.91
CA GLU A 331 9.58 15.42 -21.08
C GLU A 331 8.64 14.40 -20.42
N SER A 332 9.18 13.53 -19.58
CA SER A 332 8.39 12.51 -18.88
C SER A 332 7.66 13.13 -17.68
N VAL A 333 6.41 12.75 -17.52
CA VAL A 333 5.60 13.04 -16.36
C VAL A 333 5.30 11.75 -15.64
N LEU A 334 5.55 11.69 -14.34
CA LEU A 334 5.19 10.54 -13.52
C LEU A 334 3.72 10.62 -13.16
N VAL A 335 2.99 9.58 -13.50
CA VAL A 335 1.58 9.41 -13.12
C VAL A 335 1.49 8.18 -12.24
N PHE A 336 0.83 8.33 -11.12
CA PHE A 336 0.65 7.27 -10.13
C PHE A 336 -0.76 6.76 -10.16
N THR A 337 -0.90 5.46 -9.96
CA THR A 337 -2.17 4.84 -9.67
C THR A 337 -2.26 4.63 -8.16
N ASP A 338 -3.33 5.10 -7.54
CA ASP A 338 -3.53 4.95 -6.10
C ASP A 338 -3.56 3.48 -5.66
N ALA A 339 -4.05 2.59 -6.51
CA ALA A 339 -4.22 1.18 -6.18
C ALA A 339 -2.90 0.42 -5.97
N HIS A 340 -1.84 0.76 -6.69
CA HIS A 340 -0.58 0.02 -6.63
C HIS A 340 0.65 0.90 -6.39
N ARG A 341 0.47 2.21 -6.32
CA ARG A 341 1.56 3.20 -6.20
C ARG A 341 2.70 2.94 -7.21
N ALA A 342 2.35 2.36 -8.36
CA ALA A 342 3.31 2.08 -9.39
C ALA A 342 3.51 3.33 -10.23
N PRO A 343 4.73 3.89 -10.28
CA PRO A 343 5.01 5.02 -11.14
C PRO A 343 4.97 4.58 -12.61
N VAL A 344 4.25 5.34 -13.41
CA VAL A 344 4.25 5.17 -14.86
C VAL A 344 4.85 6.41 -15.49
N SER A 345 5.95 6.23 -16.20
CA SER A 345 6.60 7.31 -16.93
C SER A 345 6.01 7.42 -18.35
N TYR A 346 5.59 8.60 -18.70
CA TYR A 346 5.12 8.93 -20.05
C TYR A 346 6.12 9.87 -20.73
N THR A 347 6.58 9.49 -21.91
CA THR A 347 7.39 10.36 -22.76
C THR A 347 6.50 10.99 -23.83
N HIS A 348 6.56 12.32 -23.93
CA HIS A 348 5.69 13.07 -24.83
C HIS A 348 5.99 12.86 -26.31
N LEU A 349 7.21 12.43 -26.65
CA LEU A 349 7.72 12.52 -28.02
C LEU A 349 7.61 11.25 -28.84
N THR A 350 7.56 10.07 -28.23
CA THR A 350 7.70 8.85 -29.01
C THR A 350 6.40 8.18 -29.40
N LEU A 351 5.32 8.35 -28.60
CA LEU A 351 4.02 7.74 -28.93
C LEU A 351 2.85 8.46 -28.23
N PRO A 352 2.31 9.54 -28.77
CA PRO A 352 1.13 10.20 -28.24
C PRO A 352 -0.09 9.27 -28.11
N THR A 353 -0.15 8.22 -28.93
CA THR A 353 -1.16 7.16 -28.86
C THR A 353 -1.04 6.28 -27.64
N ILE A 354 0.17 5.98 -27.18
CA ILE A 354 0.38 5.18 -25.97
C ILE A 354 0.04 5.99 -24.70
N ALA A 355 0.39 7.26 -24.68
CA ALA A 355 0.03 8.15 -23.58
C ALA A 355 -1.49 8.33 -23.45
N ALA A 356 -2.23 8.39 -24.56
CA ALA A 356 -3.69 8.43 -24.55
C ALA A 356 -4.32 7.10 -24.11
N GLU A 357 -3.78 5.97 -24.58
CA GLU A 357 -4.23 4.64 -24.12
C GLU A 357 -3.97 4.45 -22.61
N CYS A 358 -2.83 4.91 -22.12
CA CYS A 358 -2.52 4.83 -20.72
C CYS A 358 -3.40 5.75 -19.86
N ARG A 359 -3.70 6.97 -20.29
CA ARG A 359 -4.62 7.88 -19.60
C ARG A 359 -6.02 7.31 -19.49
N SER A 360 -6.56 6.73 -20.55
CA SER A 360 -7.87 6.09 -20.54
C SER A 360 -7.92 4.81 -19.69
N ARG A 361 -6.76 4.17 -19.49
CA ARG A 361 -6.64 2.92 -18.74
C ARG A 361 -6.53 3.11 -17.23
N TRP A 362 -6.02 4.27 -16.81
CA TRP A 362 -5.59 4.48 -15.42
C TRP A 362 -6.23 5.68 -14.73
N SER A 363 -7.00 6.49 -15.45
CA SER A 363 -7.74 7.59 -14.84
C SER A 363 -9.22 7.23 -14.73
N PRO A 364 -9.75 6.99 -13.53
CA PRO A 364 -11.19 6.82 -13.32
C PRO A 364 -11.95 8.15 -13.43
N TYR A 365 -11.28 9.26 -13.74
CA TYR A 365 -11.83 10.61 -13.75
C TYR A 365 -11.71 11.28 -15.13
N HIS A 366 -12.03 10.58 -16.18
CA HIS A 366 -12.38 11.17 -17.46
C HIS A 366 -13.49 10.40 -18.13
#